data_3e08dbd6c6be5109d02e2f9e41481af9
#
_entry.id   3e08dbd6c6be5109d02e2f9e41481af9
#
_cell.length_a   1.000
_cell.length_b   1.000
_cell.length_c   1.000
_cell.angle_alpha   90.00
_cell.angle_beta   90.00
_cell.angle_gamma   90.00
#
_symmetry.space_group_name_H-M   'P 1'
#
loop_
_entity.id
_entity.type
_entity.pdbx_description
1 polymer ?
#
loop_
_entity_poly.entity_id
_entity_poly.type
_entity_poly.pdbx_seq_one_letter_code
_entity_poly.pdbx_strand_id
1 'polypeptide(L)'
;PQLSAHAYVVVATINAYDEDAVRAALASDASYVGLVASQRRLGAIQATLREEGVADEQLQRLRRPMGLPGQTLRPAEIAFSVLAELIETRRQRVGFDLEAQPVAKPPTREEAIDPICGMTVDVATAHYTSERGGQRYYFCCAGCKTRFDAQAS
;
A
#
# COMPACT_ATOMS: atom_id res chain seq x y z
N PRO A 1 8.96 29.42 -2.31
CA PRO A 1 9.57 28.37 -3.12
C PRO A 1 8.54 27.87 -4.12
N GLN A 2 8.91 27.86 -5.42
CA GLN A 2 8.04 27.29 -6.44
C GLN A 2 8.08 25.76 -6.30
N LEU A 3 6.92 25.18 -5.94
CA LEU A 3 6.77 23.73 -5.91
C LEU A 3 6.40 23.24 -7.32
N SER A 4 7.06 22.17 -7.76
CA SER A 4 6.83 21.60 -9.08
C SER A 4 5.55 20.77 -9.14
N ALA A 5 5.10 20.47 -10.35
CA ALA A 5 3.95 19.57 -10.59
C ALA A 5 4.15 18.13 -10.07
N HIS A 6 5.32 17.78 -9.55
CA HIS A 6 5.58 16.49 -8.89
C HIS A 6 5.57 16.58 -7.36
N ALA A 7 5.38 17.80 -6.81
CA ALA A 7 5.34 17.99 -5.36
C ALA A 7 4.00 17.56 -4.78
N TYR A 8 4.05 16.97 -3.60
CA TYR A 8 2.90 16.63 -2.76
C TYR A 8 3.07 17.40 -1.45
N VAL A 9 2.10 18.24 -1.12
CA VAL A 9 2.12 19.06 0.09
C VAL A 9 1.11 18.52 1.08
N VAL A 10 1.55 18.28 2.30
CA VAL A 10 0.68 17.93 3.43
C VAL A 10 0.90 18.96 4.53
N VAL A 11 -0.16 19.70 4.83
CA VAL A 11 -0.19 20.66 5.94
C VAL A 11 -0.71 19.95 7.16
N ALA A 12 0.11 19.89 8.22
CA ALA A 12 -0.20 19.23 9.48
C ALA A 12 0.20 20.11 10.68
N THR A 13 -0.15 21.37 10.60
CA THR A 13 0.10 22.37 11.66
C THR A 13 -1.01 22.30 12.70
N ILE A 14 -0.67 22.53 13.97
CA ILE A 14 -1.66 22.50 15.06
C ILE A 14 -2.34 23.88 15.13
N ASN A 15 -3.22 24.18 14.19
CA ASN A 15 -3.98 25.43 14.07
C ASN A 15 -3.12 26.71 13.99
N ALA A 16 -1.82 26.59 13.74
CA ALA A 16 -0.94 27.72 13.55
C ALA A 16 -0.49 27.76 12.09
N TYR A 17 -0.74 28.87 11.42
CA TYR A 17 -0.31 29.11 10.04
C TYR A 17 -0.94 28.19 8.96
N ASP A 18 -2.06 27.50 9.27
CA ASP A 18 -2.77 26.62 8.34
C ASP A 18 -3.15 27.39 7.06
N GLU A 19 -3.77 28.58 7.22
CA GLU A 19 -4.26 29.40 6.13
C GLU A 19 -3.12 29.83 5.20
N ASP A 20 -2.02 30.33 5.77
CA ASP A 20 -0.85 30.78 4.99
C ASP A 20 -0.17 29.61 4.26
N ALA A 21 -0.02 28.48 4.93
CA ALA A 21 0.57 27.29 4.36
C ALA A 21 -0.28 26.72 3.21
N VAL A 22 -1.60 26.63 3.41
CA VAL A 22 -2.54 26.17 2.39
C VAL A 22 -2.59 27.12 1.21
N ARG A 23 -2.66 28.44 1.46
CA ARG A 23 -2.63 29.48 0.40
C ARG A 23 -1.37 29.34 -0.45
N ALA A 24 -0.20 29.26 0.18
CA ALA A 24 1.06 29.11 -0.52
C ALA A 24 1.13 27.81 -1.34
N ALA A 25 0.60 26.72 -0.79
CA ALA A 25 0.55 25.44 -1.50
C ALA A 25 -0.43 25.48 -2.69
N LEU A 26 -1.61 26.07 -2.54
CA LEU A 26 -2.59 26.20 -3.61
C LEU A 26 -2.15 27.15 -4.74
N ALA A 27 -1.33 28.15 -4.43
CA ALA A 27 -0.72 29.04 -5.41
C ALA A 27 0.41 28.37 -6.20
N SER A 28 0.85 27.19 -5.83
CA SER A 28 1.88 26.42 -6.52
C SER A 28 1.31 25.39 -7.49
N ASP A 29 2.17 24.80 -8.31
CA ASP A 29 1.85 23.70 -9.22
C ASP A 29 1.82 22.32 -8.52
N ALA A 30 1.82 22.28 -7.19
CA ALA A 30 1.82 21.03 -6.46
C ALA A 30 0.69 20.08 -6.92
N SER A 31 1.04 18.83 -7.08
CA SER A 31 0.12 17.78 -7.53
C SER A 31 -0.98 17.46 -6.54
N TYR A 32 -0.67 17.64 -5.29
CA TYR A 32 -1.53 17.31 -4.17
C TYR A 32 -1.34 18.36 -3.08
N VAL A 33 -2.45 18.84 -2.54
CA VAL A 33 -2.45 19.72 -1.37
C VAL A 33 -3.44 19.14 -0.37
N GLY A 34 -2.93 18.58 0.72
CA GLY A 34 -3.72 17.98 1.79
C GLY A 34 -3.59 18.75 3.09
N LEU A 35 -4.69 18.88 3.84
CA LEU A 35 -4.73 19.46 5.17
C LEU A 35 -5.19 18.42 6.18
N VAL A 36 -4.35 18.12 7.16
CA VAL A 36 -4.70 17.27 8.30
C VAL A 36 -5.49 18.07 9.31
N ALA A 37 -6.80 18.06 9.18
CA ALA A 37 -7.72 18.84 10.03
C ALA A 37 -9.08 18.18 10.16
N SER A 38 -9.89 18.61 11.13
CA SER A 38 -11.30 18.24 11.19
C SER A 38 -12.08 18.82 10.01
N GLN A 39 -13.22 18.20 9.66
CA GLN A 39 -14.11 18.72 8.61
C GLN A 39 -14.54 20.18 8.87
N ARG A 40 -14.82 20.50 10.14
CA ARG A 40 -15.17 21.85 10.54
C ARG A 40 -14.04 22.84 10.28
N ARG A 41 -12.79 22.46 10.61
CA ARG A 41 -11.62 23.33 10.40
C ARG A 41 -11.33 23.51 8.92
N LEU A 42 -11.41 22.45 8.12
CA LEU A 42 -11.26 22.53 6.66
C LEU A 42 -12.25 23.54 6.06
N GLY A 43 -13.54 23.44 6.45
CA GLY A 43 -14.57 24.36 5.96
C GLY A 43 -14.31 25.82 6.35
N ALA A 44 -13.83 26.06 7.60
CA ALA A 44 -13.47 27.39 8.04
C ALA A 44 -12.30 27.98 7.22
N ILE A 45 -11.25 27.20 6.99
CA ILE A 45 -10.10 27.62 6.18
C ILE A 45 -10.52 27.92 4.74
N GLN A 46 -11.35 27.08 4.12
CA GLN A 46 -11.86 27.32 2.77
C GLN A 46 -12.71 28.60 2.71
N ALA A 47 -13.51 28.90 3.73
CA ALA A 47 -14.29 30.15 3.80
C ALA A 47 -13.37 31.37 3.87
N THR A 48 -12.39 31.36 4.78
CA THR A 48 -11.42 32.44 4.92
C THR A 48 -10.65 32.68 3.62
N LEU A 49 -10.11 31.62 2.99
CA LEU A 49 -9.35 31.75 1.76
C LEU A 49 -10.22 32.26 0.58
N ARG A 50 -11.51 31.91 0.55
CA ARG A 50 -12.46 32.45 -0.43
C ARG A 50 -12.69 33.95 -0.23
N GLU A 51 -12.85 34.39 1.01
CA GLU A 51 -12.99 35.82 1.36
C GLU A 51 -11.73 36.62 0.99
N GLU A 52 -10.56 35.98 1.03
CA GLU A 52 -9.28 36.56 0.61
C GLU A 52 -9.05 36.51 -0.90
N GLY A 53 -10.00 36.00 -1.68
CA GLY A 53 -9.98 36.00 -3.15
C GLY A 53 -9.32 34.77 -3.79
N VAL A 54 -9.11 33.69 -3.04
CA VAL A 54 -8.66 32.42 -3.63
C VAL A 54 -9.80 31.81 -4.46
N ALA A 55 -9.54 31.52 -5.72
CA ALA A 55 -10.55 30.99 -6.64
C ALA A 55 -11.07 29.60 -6.21
N ASP A 56 -12.36 29.35 -6.47
CA ASP A 56 -13.00 28.08 -6.10
C ASP A 56 -12.31 26.84 -6.74
N GLU A 57 -11.79 26.98 -7.95
CA GLU A 57 -11.03 25.94 -8.63
C GLU A 57 -9.75 25.57 -7.86
N GLN A 58 -9.10 26.55 -7.25
CA GLN A 58 -7.92 26.29 -6.41
C GLN A 58 -8.34 25.64 -5.10
N LEU A 59 -9.43 26.10 -4.49
CA LEU A 59 -9.97 25.53 -3.24
C LEU A 59 -10.42 24.07 -3.40
N GLN A 60 -10.89 23.66 -4.58
CA GLN A 60 -11.23 22.27 -4.89
C GLN A 60 -10.01 21.34 -4.90
N ARG A 61 -8.80 21.87 -5.06
CA ARG A 61 -7.55 21.11 -4.97
C ARG A 61 -7.17 20.77 -3.54
N LEU A 62 -7.74 21.49 -2.56
CA LEU A 62 -7.49 21.22 -1.14
C LEU A 62 -8.22 19.96 -0.70
N ARG A 63 -7.46 18.95 -0.33
CA ARG A 63 -7.95 17.68 0.15
C ARG A 63 -7.83 17.56 1.65
N ARG A 64 -8.80 16.90 2.26
CA ARG A 64 -8.69 16.41 3.62
C ARG A 64 -8.43 14.90 3.51
N PRO A 65 -7.23 14.41 3.87
CA PRO A 65 -6.99 12.98 3.91
C PRO A 65 -8.10 12.32 4.73
N MET A 66 -8.90 11.49 4.05
CA MET A 66 -9.99 10.75 4.68
C MET A 66 -9.34 9.61 5.44
N GLY A 67 -9.21 9.75 6.76
CA GLY A 67 -8.78 8.64 7.60
C GLY A 67 -9.66 7.41 7.42
N LEU A 68 -9.21 6.28 7.92
CA LEU A 68 -10.04 5.09 8.06
C LEU A 68 -11.38 5.48 8.69
N PRO A 69 -12.51 4.92 8.26
CA PRO A 69 -13.81 5.22 8.84
C PRO A 69 -13.78 4.85 10.33
N GLY A 70 -13.91 5.87 11.20
CA GLY A 70 -13.84 5.68 12.65
C GLY A 70 -13.76 7.04 13.36
N GLN A 71 -14.14 7.08 14.62
CA GLN A 71 -14.40 8.36 15.30
C GLN A 71 -13.17 9.03 15.91
N THR A 72 -12.07 8.31 16.13
CA THR A 72 -10.85 8.92 16.72
C THR A 72 -9.64 8.16 16.20
N LEU A 73 -8.95 8.73 15.24
CA LEU A 73 -7.72 8.17 14.73
C LEU A 73 -6.53 8.56 15.60
N ARG A 74 -5.70 7.59 15.91
CA ARG A 74 -4.39 7.85 16.51
C ARG A 74 -3.48 8.55 15.50
N PRO A 75 -2.50 9.34 15.94
CA PRO A 75 -1.60 10.05 15.02
C PRO A 75 -0.95 9.13 13.95
N ALA A 76 -0.59 7.91 14.32
CA ALA A 76 -0.05 6.92 13.39
C ALA A 76 -1.07 6.51 12.31
N GLU A 77 -2.34 6.34 12.68
CA GLU A 77 -3.43 5.97 11.74
C GLU A 77 -3.71 7.12 10.75
N ILE A 78 -3.64 8.37 11.22
CA ILE A 78 -3.72 9.56 10.36
C ILE A 78 -2.57 9.55 9.35
N ALA A 79 -1.34 9.28 9.79
CA ALA A 79 -0.18 9.22 8.92
C ALA A 79 -0.32 8.14 7.85
N PHE A 80 -0.78 6.95 8.20
CA PHE A 80 -1.06 5.88 7.24
C PHE A 80 -2.13 6.27 6.22
N SER A 81 -3.19 6.96 6.66
CA SER A 81 -4.25 7.45 5.77
C SER A 81 -3.73 8.46 4.76
N VAL A 82 -2.89 9.38 5.21
CA VAL A 82 -2.23 10.36 4.33
C VAL A 82 -1.36 9.64 3.31
N LEU A 83 -0.53 8.67 3.74
CA LEU A 83 0.33 7.91 2.83
C LEU A 83 -0.47 7.11 1.81
N ALA A 84 -1.56 6.48 2.22
CA ALA A 84 -2.44 5.74 1.31
C ALA A 84 -3.02 6.66 0.23
N GLU A 85 -3.49 7.85 0.59
CA GLU A 85 -4.04 8.82 -0.36
C GLU A 85 -2.97 9.38 -1.31
N LEU A 86 -1.75 9.60 -0.82
CA LEU A 86 -0.62 10.02 -1.66
C LEU A 86 -0.23 8.94 -2.68
N ILE A 87 -0.21 7.67 -2.27
CA ILE A 87 0.07 6.53 -3.15
C ILE A 87 -1.01 6.45 -4.23
N GLU A 88 -2.29 6.55 -3.86
CA GLU A 88 -3.40 6.52 -4.79
C GLU A 88 -3.34 7.68 -5.79
N THR A 89 -3.11 8.90 -5.32
CA THR A 89 -2.96 10.08 -6.17
C THR A 89 -1.79 9.92 -7.15
N ARG A 90 -0.67 9.35 -6.70
CA ARG A 90 0.47 9.06 -7.56
C ARG A 90 0.13 8.05 -8.64
N ARG A 91 -0.57 6.96 -8.29
CA ARG A 91 -0.99 5.93 -9.24
C ARG A 91 -1.89 6.48 -10.34
N GLN A 92 -2.88 7.28 -9.96
CA GLN A 92 -3.79 7.92 -10.91
C GLN A 92 -3.07 8.84 -11.91
N ARG A 93 -1.99 9.50 -11.48
CA ARG A 93 -1.23 10.42 -12.33
C ARG A 93 -0.22 9.74 -13.24
N VAL A 94 0.42 8.70 -12.78
CA VAL A 94 1.47 7.99 -13.54
C VAL A 94 0.86 7.01 -14.53
N GLY A 95 -0.49 6.86 -14.53
CA GLY A 95 -1.15 5.83 -15.34
C GLY A 95 -0.62 4.43 -14.98
N PHE A 96 -0.35 4.21 -13.70
CA PHE A 96 -0.09 2.88 -13.21
C PHE A 96 -1.41 2.13 -13.24
N ASP A 97 -1.76 1.67 -14.42
CA ASP A 97 -2.73 0.61 -14.58
C ASP A 97 -2.22 -0.56 -13.75
N LEU A 98 -2.90 -0.79 -12.63
CA LEU A 98 -2.83 -2.08 -11.95
C LEU A 98 -3.57 -3.16 -12.79
N GLU A 99 -3.99 -2.81 -14.01
CA GLU A 99 -4.23 -3.81 -15.02
C GLU A 99 -2.88 -4.45 -15.32
N ALA A 100 -2.61 -5.40 -14.44
CA ALA A 100 -1.79 -6.54 -14.77
C ALA A 100 -0.51 -6.18 -15.56
N GLN A 101 0.50 -5.67 -14.89
CA GLN A 101 1.66 -6.52 -15.08
C GLN A 101 1.17 -7.90 -14.64
N PRO A 102 1.02 -8.86 -15.56
CA PRO A 102 0.79 -10.21 -15.11
C PRO A 102 1.90 -10.46 -14.12
N VAL A 103 1.54 -10.63 -12.85
CA VAL A 103 2.46 -11.19 -11.87
C VAL A 103 2.99 -12.38 -12.62
N ALA A 104 4.26 -12.33 -13.06
CA ALA A 104 4.85 -13.36 -13.86
C ALA A 104 4.50 -14.62 -13.09
N LYS A 105 3.58 -15.42 -13.68
CA LYS A 105 3.06 -16.61 -13.00
C LYS A 105 4.32 -17.29 -12.52
N PRO A 106 4.53 -17.48 -11.24
CA PRO A 106 5.78 -18.02 -10.74
C PRO A 106 6.01 -19.26 -11.60
N PRO A 107 7.21 -19.48 -12.16
CA PRO A 107 7.47 -20.58 -13.06
C PRO A 107 6.77 -21.78 -12.46
N THR A 108 5.97 -22.49 -13.24
CA THR A 108 5.15 -23.62 -12.78
C THR A 108 6.06 -24.50 -11.95
N ARG A 109 6.04 -24.33 -10.64
CA ARG A 109 6.83 -25.13 -9.73
C ARG A 109 6.23 -26.51 -9.82
N GLU A 110 7.06 -27.45 -10.15
CA GLU A 110 6.66 -28.84 -10.12
C GLU A 110 6.45 -29.22 -8.65
N GLU A 111 5.20 -29.46 -8.27
CA GLU A 111 4.81 -29.75 -6.91
C GLU A 111 4.55 -31.24 -6.74
N ALA A 112 5.03 -31.81 -5.66
CA ALA A 112 4.74 -33.17 -5.24
C ALA A 112 4.02 -33.18 -3.89
N ILE A 113 3.25 -34.20 -3.64
CA ILE A 113 2.57 -34.40 -2.34
C ILE A 113 3.40 -35.37 -1.51
N ASP A 114 3.77 -34.96 -0.30
CA ASP A 114 4.41 -35.83 0.70
C ASP A 114 3.45 -36.98 1.07
N PRO A 115 3.78 -38.23 0.78
CA PRO A 115 2.88 -39.35 0.96
C PRO A 115 2.64 -39.70 2.44
N ILE A 116 3.37 -39.11 3.38
CA ILE A 116 3.23 -39.40 4.81
C ILE A 116 2.30 -38.37 5.49
N CYS A 117 2.40 -37.10 5.13
CA CYS A 117 1.64 -36.05 5.81
C CYS A 117 0.71 -35.24 4.88
N GLY A 118 0.76 -35.45 3.56
CA GLY A 118 -0.10 -34.76 2.60
C GLY A 118 0.31 -33.31 2.28
N MET A 119 1.44 -32.85 2.78
CA MET A 119 1.92 -31.50 2.47
C MET A 119 2.45 -31.39 1.05
N THR A 120 2.20 -30.25 0.40
CA THR A 120 2.79 -29.90 -0.89
C THR A 120 4.26 -29.56 -0.72
N VAL A 121 5.11 -30.15 -1.54
CA VAL A 121 6.56 -29.96 -1.57
C VAL A 121 6.99 -29.49 -2.95
N ASP A 122 7.78 -28.44 -3.03
CA ASP A 122 8.38 -27.96 -4.28
C ASP A 122 9.53 -28.91 -4.68
N VAL A 123 9.36 -29.60 -5.80
CA VAL A 123 10.30 -30.59 -6.31
C VAL A 123 11.71 -30.01 -6.54
N ALA A 124 11.79 -28.76 -6.99
CA ALA A 124 13.07 -28.11 -7.30
C ALA A 124 13.91 -27.80 -6.03
N THR A 125 13.25 -27.65 -4.87
CA THR A 125 13.90 -27.26 -3.61
C THR A 125 13.83 -28.37 -2.56
N ALA A 126 13.26 -29.53 -2.87
CA ALA A 126 13.08 -30.63 -1.94
C ALA A 126 14.42 -31.22 -1.49
N HIS A 127 14.74 -31.10 -0.21
CA HIS A 127 15.94 -31.66 0.40
C HIS A 127 15.82 -33.15 0.78
N TYR A 128 14.59 -33.63 0.96
CA TYR A 128 14.32 -35.00 1.41
C TYR A 128 13.60 -35.78 0.34
N THR A 129 14.29 -36.78 -0.21
CA THR A 129 13.75 -37.63 -1.27
C THR A 129 14.05 -39.10 -1.00
N SER A 130 13.19 -40.00 -1.47
CA SER A 130 13.43 -41.44 -1.55
C SER A 130 12.96 -41.97 -2.87
N GLU A 131 13.53 -43.09 -3.31
CA GLU A 131 13.16 -43.76 -4.54
C GLU A 131 12.65 -45.19 -4.22
N ARG A 132 11.48 -45.54 -4.76
CA ARG A 132 10.88 -46.85 -4.58
C ARG A 132 10.15 -47.27 -5.86
N GLY A 133 10.48 -48.46 -6.34
CA GLY A 133 9.88 -48.98 -7.55
C GLY A 133 10.11 -48.15 -8.82
N GLY A 134 11.23 -47.41 -8.89
CA GLY A 134 11.53 -46.48 -9.97
C GLY A 134 10.83 -45.16 -9.93
N GLN A 135 10.06 -44.91 -8.86
CA GLN A 135 9.38 -43.64 -8.61
C GLN A 135 10.09 -42.86 -7.50
N ARG A 136 10.29 -41.55 -7.73
CA ARG A 136 10.87 -40.65 -6.72
C ARG A 136 9.74 -39.96 -5.91
N TYR A 137 9.93 -39.96 -4.59
CA TYR A 137 9.04 -39.35 -3.59
C TYR A 137 9.76 -38.18 -2.92
N TYR A 138 9.00 -37.16 -2.60
CA TYR A 138 9.49 -35.93 -2.01
C TYR A 138 8.82 -35.70 -0.66
N PHE A 139 9.60 -35.24 0.34
CA PHE A 139 9.12 -35.11 1.71
C PHE A 139 9.37 -33.69 2.24
N CYS A 140 8.46 -33.20 3.04
CA CYS A 140 8.55 -31.88 3.67
C CYS A 140 9.63 -31.82 4.76
N CYS A 141 9.98 -32.98 5.37
CA CYS A 141 10.99 -33.05 6.44
C CYS A 141 11.63 -34.45 6.52
N ALA A 142 12.74 -34.50 7.27
CA ALA A 142 13.48 -35.76 7.52
C ALA A 142 12.61 -36.83 8.18
N GLY A 143 11.70 -36.43 9.09
CA GLY A 143 10.82 -37.35 9.79
C GLY A 143 9.84 -38.08 8.89
N CYS A 144 9.28 -37.40 7.87
CA CYS A 144 8.42 -38.04 6.88
C CYS A 144 9.21 -39.03 6.02
N LYS A 145 10.40 -38.64 5.56
CA LYS A 145 11.30 -39.54 4.82
C LYS A 145 11.62 -40.80 5.61
N THR A 146 12.05 -40.67 6.87
CA THR A 146 12.38 -41.82 7.74
C THR A 146 11.20 -42.77 7.92
N ARG A 147 9.99 -42.23 8.11
CA ARG A 147 8.77 -43.05 8.24
C ARG A 147 8.44 -43.79 6.94
N PHE A 148 8.63 -43.13 5.80
CA PHE A 148 8.40 -43.75 4.49
C PHE A 148 9.39 -44.90 4.25
N ASP A 149 10.68 -44.68 4.56
CA ASP A 149 11.73 -45.67 4.35
C ASP A 149 11.53 -46.90 5.28
N ALA A 150 11.04 -46.66 6.53
CA ALA A 150 10.74 -47.74 7.50
C ALA A 150 9.55 -48.60 7.09
N GLN A 151 8.63 -48.13 6.25
CA GLN A 151 7.50 -48.92 5.72
C GLN A 151 7.90 -49.86 4.60
N ALA A 152 9.17 -49.94 4.24
CA ALA A 152 9.69 -50.76 3.14
C ALA A 152 10.35 -52.07 3.62
N SER A 153 10.30 -52.37 4.96
CA SER A 153 10.84 -53.61 5.53
C SER A 153 9.77 -54.66 5.69
#